data_08cc871ea5d12a29c1d720aea03c1426
#
_entry.id   08cc871ea5d12a29c1d720aea03c1426
#
_cell.length_a   1.000
_cell.length_b   1.000
_cell.length_c   1.000
_cell.angle_alpha   90.00
_cell.angle_beta   90.00
_cell.angle_gamma   90.00
#
_symmetry.space_group_name_H-M   'P 1'
#
loop_
_entity.id
_entity.type
_entity.pdbx_description
1 polymer ?
#
loop_
_entity_poly.entity_id
_entity_poly.type
_entity_poly.pdbx_seq_one_letter_code
_entity_poly.pdbx_strand_id
1 'polypeptide(L)'
;MSFLLWSGRAIGYRRAAAGAAVAVGCFVGGYLVVPERALEQPKWLLVSGVLFLAGLAAAGWAAAMAHVGVQISMYNVRIRHGLLPMPPISVPLRMIGELRSVDVQSSIGQRWGWTWVPGRGRAVIVRSGPALVFDFGGRQFMVSVDDPEDAIAALGRVRATAR
;
A
#
# COMPACT_ATOMS: atom_id res chain seq x y z
N MET A 1 10.05 -6.73 24.53
CA MET A 1 9.32 -5.47 24.29
C MET A 1 10.06 -4.69 23.20
N SER A 2 9.45 -4.48 22.02
CA SER A 2 10.07 -3.68 20.95
C SER A 2 9.66 -2.23 21.17
N PHE A 3 10.61 -1.38 21.56
CA PHE A 3 10.34 0.06 21.68
C PHE A 3 10.12 0.64 20.30
N LEU A 4 8.91 1.18 20.08
CA LEU A 4 8.56 1.91 18.87
C LEU A 4 9.20 3.30 18.96
N LEU A 5 9.99 3.66 17.96
CA LEU A 5 10.72 4.93 17.91
C LEU A 5 9.99 5.96 17.03
N TRP A 6 9.39 5.47 15.96
CA TRP A 6 8.64 6.29 15.03
C TRP A 6 7.62 5.45 14.28
N SER A 7 6.49 6.05 13.94
CA SER A 7 5.50 5.46 13.05
C SER A 7 4.98 6.51 12.09
N GLY A 8 5.04 6.21 10.82
CA GLY A 8 4.48 7.04 9.76
C GLY A 8 3.49 6.26 8.93
N ARG A 9 2.65 6.98 8.23
CA ARG A 9 1.66 6.41 7.31
C ARG A 9 1.56 7.25 6.05
N ALA A 10 1.07 6.64 4.97
CA ALA A 10 0.61 7.35 3.80
C ALA A 10 -0.71 6.74 3.34
N ILE A 11 -1.65 7.58 2.93
CA ILE A 11 -2.98 7.16 2.51
C ILE A 11 -3.19 7.50 1.03
N GLY A 12 -3.56 6.49 0.27
CA GLY A 12 -3.81 6.58 -1.17
C GLY A 12 -5.28 6.84 -1.50
N TYR A 13 -5.85 7.98 -1.04
CA TYR A 13 -7.28 8.30 -1.16
C TYR A 13 -7.85 8.16 -2.58
N ARG A 14 -7.15 8.68 -3.59
CA ARG A 14 -7.69 8.72 -4.96
C ARG A 14 -7.97 7.32 -5.53
N ARG A 15 -7.10 6.37 -5.26
CA ARG A 15 -7.23 5.00 -5.78
C ARG A 15 -8.16 4.14 -4.94
N ALA A 16 -8.08 4.31 -3.63
CA ALA A 16 -9.04 3.68 -2.74
C ALA A 16 -10.48 4.12 -3.09
N ALA A 17 -10.70 5.41 -3.36
CA ALA A 17 -11.98 5.93 -3.80
C ALA A 17 -12.38 5.40 -5.18
N ALA A 18 -11.47 5.34 -6.16
CA ALA A 18 -11.76 4.78 -7.48
C ALA A 18 -12.15 3.29 -7.40
N GLY A 19 -11.40 2.49 -6.64
CA GLY A 19 -11.72 1.08 -6.45
C GLY A 19 -13.04 0.87 -5.69
N ALA A 20 -13.33 1.70 -4.69
CA ALA A 20 -14.60 1.69 -3.99
C ALA A 20 -15.78 2.06 -4.92
N ALA A 21 -15.62 3.07 -5.78
CA ALA A 21 -16.64 3.46 -6.76
C ALA A 21 -16.92 2.32 -7.76
N VAL A 22 -15.89 1.64 -8.25
CA VAL A 22 -16.05 0.47 -9.12
C VAL A 22 -16.77 -0.67 -8.38
N ALA A 23 -16.40 -0.94 -7.13
CA ALA A 23 -17.05 -1.96 -6.32
C ALA A 23 -18.55 -1.66 -6.14
N VAL A 24 -18.89 -0.42 -5.78
CA VAL A 24 -20.29 0.02 -5.64
C VAL A 24 -21.04 -0.11 -6.96
N GLY A 25 -20.45 0.32 -8.07
CA GLY A 25 -21.05 0.17 -9.41
C GLY A 25 -21.33 -1.29 -9.77
N CYS A 26 -20.40 -2.20 -9.48
CA CYS A 26 -20.58 -3.64 -9.71
C CYS A 26 -21.70 -4.23 -8.80
N PHE A 27 -21.76 -3.85 -7.53
CA PHE A 27 -22.81 -4.34 -6.63
C PHE A 27 -24.19 -3.82 -7.02
N VAL A 28 -24.30 -2.50 -7.32
CA VAL A 28 -25.56 -1.92 -7.79
C VAL A 28 -25.99 -2.55 -9.12
N GLY A 29 -25.08 -2.68 -10.09
CA GLY A 29 -25.38 -3.34 -11.35
C GLY A 29 -25.80 -4.80 -11.19
N GLY A 30 -25.09 -5.55 -10.34
CA GLY A 30 -25.46 -6.93 -9.99
C GLY A 30 -26.85 -7.01 -9.37
N TYR A 31 -27.16 -6.12 -8.44
CA TYR A 31 -28.48 -6.06 -7.80
C TYR A 31 -29.61 -5.70 -8.78
N LEU A 32 -29.41 -4.71 -9.67
CA LEU A 32 -30.44 -4.28 -10.61
C LEU A 32 -30.76 -5.33 -11.71
N VAL A 33 -29.82 -6.23 -11.98
CA VAL A 33 -30.01 -7.29 -12.99
C VAL A 33 -30.84 -8.46 -12.43
N VAL A 34 -30.86 -8.66 -11.10
CA VAL A 34 -31.47 -9.83 -10.45
C VAL A 34 -33.03 -9.84 -10.43
N PRO A 35 -33.78 -8.73 -10.17
CA PRO A 35 -35.11 -8.89 -9.59
C PRO A 35 -36.20 -9.50 -10.48
N GLU A 36 -36.19 -9.28 -11.79
CA GLU A 36 -37.32 -9.72 -12.61
C GLU A 36 -36.96 -10.76 -13.69
N ARG A 37 -35.71 -10.79 -14.13
CA ARG A 37 -35.26 -11.63 -15.25
C ARG A 37 -34.55 -12.92 -14.84
N ALA A 38 -34.07 -12.98 -13.62
CA ALA A 38 -33.29 -14.13 -13.12
C ALA A 38 -34.12 -15.40 -13.00
N LEU A 39 -35.41 -15.26 -12.65
CA LEU A 39 -36.34 -16.40 -12.54
C LEU A 39 -36.70 -17.02 -13.88
N GLU A 40 -36.65 -16.22 -14.96
CA GLU A 40 -36.99 -16.69 -16.30
C GLU A 40 -35.78 -17.24 -17.08
N GLN A 41 -34.59 -16.75 -16.78
CA GLN A 41 -33.38 -17.12 -17.53
C GLN A 41 -32.14 -17.21 -16.62
N PRO A 42 -31.59 -18.40 -16.37
CA PRO A 42 -30.48 -18.64 -15.43
C PRO A 42 -29.18 -17.90 -15.83
N LYS A 43 -29.03 -17.47 -17.09
CA LYS A 43 -27.88 -16.67 -17.54
C LYS A 43 -27.72 -15.35 -16.75
N TRP A 44 -28.81 -14.74 -16.28
CA TRP A 44 -28.76 -13.50 -15.52
C TRP A 44 -28.22 -13.68 -14.11
N LEU A 45 -28.42 -14.87 -13.52
CA LEU A 45 -27.77 -15.23 -12.25
C LEU A 45 -26.26 -15.32 -12.40
N LEU A 46 -25.77 -15.85 -13.54
CA LEU A 46 -24.34 -15.88 -13.84
C LEU A 46 -23.77 -14.46 -14.00
N VAL A 47 -24.46 -13.58 -14.74
CA VAL A 47 -24.04 -12.19 -14.90
C VAL A 47 -23.97 -11.46 -13.57
N SER A 48 -25.00 -11.58 -12.73
CA SER A 48 -25.01 -11.01 -11.38
C SER A 48 -23.88 -11.56 -10.53
N GLY A 49 -23.66 -12.88 -10.53
CA GLY A 49 -22.57 -13.51 -9.80
C GLY A 49 -21.19 -12.97 -10.22
N VAL A 50 -20.95 -12.83 -11.51
CA VAL A 50 -19.69 -12.23 -12.03
C VAL A 50 -19.53 -10.79 -11.57
N LEU A 51 -20.60 -9.99 -11.62
CA LEU A 51 -20.54 -8.59 -11.14
C LEU A 51 -20.26 -8.51 -9.64
N PHE A 52 -20.87 -9.38 -8.83
CA PHE A 52 -20.58 -9.46 -7.39
C PHE A 52 -19.12 -9.83 -7.12
N LEU A 53 -18.58 -10.83 -7.81
CA LEU A 53 -17.18 -11.23 -7.67
C LEU A 53 -16.23 -10.11 -8.12
N ALA A 54 -16.54 -9.42 -9.21
CA ALA A 54 -15.78 -8.25 -9.67
C ALA A 54 -15.82 -7.12 -8.63
N GLY A 55 -16.98 -6.87 -8.01
CA GLY A 55 -17.14 -5.91 -6.94
C GLY A 55 -16.30 -6.26 -5.71
N LEU A 56 -16.30 -7.52 -5.29
CA LEU A 56 -15.46 -8.00 -4.18
C LEU A 56 -13.96 -7.86 -4.50
N ALA A 57 -13.54 -8.20 -5.72
CA ALA A 57 -12.16 -8.05 -6.17
C ALA A 57 -11.75 -6.57 -6.19
N ALA A 58 -12.60 -5.67 -6.67
CA ALA A 58 -12.36 -4.23 -6.67
C ALA A 58 -12.29 -3.66 -5.25
N ALA A 59 -13.17 -4.09 -4.35
CA ALA A 59 -13.15 -3.69 -2.94
C ALA A 59 -11.88 -4.19 -2.24
N GLY A 60 -11.50 -5.45 -2.44
CA GLY A 60 -10.26 -6.03 -1.92
C GLY A 60 -9.02 -5.28 -2.43
N TRP A 61 -8.98 -4.95 -3.72
CA TRP A 61 -7.91 -4.15 -4.30
C TRP A 61 -7.86 -2.73 -3.71
N ALA A 62 -9.02 -2.06 -3.57
CA ALA A 62 -9.10 -0.75 -2.94
C ALA A 62 -8.57 -0.78 -1.50
N ALA A 63 -8.97 -1.78 -0.72
CA ALA A 63 -8.50 -1.97 0.65
C ALA A 63 -6.98 -2.24 0.72
N ALA A 64 -6.43 -3.01 -0.23
CA ALA A 64 -5.01 -3.26 -0.33
C ALA A 64 -4.19 -2.01 -0.67
N MET A 65 -4.79 -1.07 -1.43
CA MET A 65 -4.14 0.17 -1.86
C MET A 65 -4.46 1.38 -0.96
N ALA A 66 -5.30 1.19 0.07
CA ALA A 66 -5.81 2.28 0.89
C ALA A 66 -4.70 3.00 1.66
N HIS A 67 -3.77 2.27 2.24
CA HIS A 67 -2.72 2.88 3.05
C HIS A 67 -1.45 2.03 3.13
N VAL A 68 -0.36 2.68 3.48
CA VAL A 68 0.87 2.05 3.93
C VAL A 68 1.26 2.63 5.27
N GLY A 69 1.70 1.77 6.18
CA GLY A 69 2.24 2.15 7.48
C GLY A 69 3.69 1.69 7.60
N VAL A 70 4.54 2.56 8.09
CA VAL A 70 5.95 2.27 8.38
C VAL A 70 6.17 2.46 9.85
N GLN A 71 6.79 1.49 10.49
CA GLN A 71 7.15 1.52 11.90
C GLN A 71 8.65 1.28 12.05
N ILE A 72 9.34 2.19 12.70
CA ILE A 72 10.75 2.07 13.04
C ILE A 72 10.85 1.71 14.52
N SER A 73 11.48 0.58 14.81
CA SER A 73 11.82 0.15 16.15
C SER A 73 13.35 0.13 16.33
N MET A 74 13.84 -0.13 17.51
CA MET A 74 15.29 -0.23 17.78
C MET A 74 15.99 -1.33 16.96
N TYR A 75 15.25 -2.33 16.48
CA TYR A 75 15.83 -3.50 15.80
C TYR A 75 15.46 -3.65 14.34
N ASN A 76 14.29 -3.12 13.94
CA ASN A 76 13.77 -3.32 12.60
C ASN A 76 12.88 -2.20 12.12
N VAL A 77 12.77 -2.07 10.81
CA VAL A 77 11.74 -1.30 10.11
C VAL A 77 10.68 -2.27 9.64
N ARG A 78 9.44 -2.06 10.08
CA ARG A 78 8.27 -2.83 9.67
C ARG A 78 7.42 -2.01 8.72
N ILE A 79 7.11 -2.58 7.56
CA ILE A 79 6.26 -1.96 6.55
C ILE A 79 5.00 -2.81 6.44
N ARG A 80 3.85 -2.18 6.71
CA ARG A 80 2.53 -2.77 6.52
C ARG A 80 1.85 -2.05 5.36
N HIS A 81 1.23 -2.80 4.47
CA HIS A 81 0.50 -2.22 3.35
C HIS A 81 -0.93 -2.76 3.32
N GLY A 82 -1.87 -1.87 3.01
CA GLY A 82 -3.28 -2.18 2.94
C GLY A 82 -3.96 -2.36 4.29
N LEU A 83 -5.28 -2.57 4.22
CA LEU A 83 -6.14 -2.94 5.35
C LEU A 83 -6.21 -4.46 5.53
N LEU A 84 -5.79 -5.23 4.52
CA LEU A 84 -5.78 -6.68 4.58
C LEU A 84 -4.68 -7.17 5.53
N PRO A 85 -4.88 -8.28 6.24
CA PRO A 85 -3.92 -8.86 7.17
C PRO A 85 -2.76 -9.56 6.43
N MET A 86 -2.03 -8.80 5.62
CA MET A 86 -0.82 -9.30 4.97
C MET A 86 0.37 -9.27 5.93
N PRO A 87 1.29 -10.25 5.84
CA PRO A 87 2.47 -10.26 6.68
C PRO A 87 3.30 -8.98 6.45
N PRO A 88 3.71 -8.29 7.53
CA PRO A 88 4.53 -7.09 7.41
C PRO A 88 5.91 -7.45 6.88
N ILE A 89 6.47 -6.58 6.03
CA ILE A 89 7.87 -6.67 5.67
C ILE A 89 8.68 -6.15 6.85
N SER A 90 9.55 -6.98 7.37
CA SER A 90 10.44 -6.60 8.46
C SER A 90 11.88 -6.60 7.96
N VAL A 91 12.50 -5.43 8.01
CA VAL A 91 13.90 -5.23 7.60
C VAL A 91 14.73 -4.92 8.84
N PRO A 92 15.75 -5.73 9.17
CA PRO A 92 16.63 -5.46 10.30
C PRO A 92 17.35 -4.11 10.12
N LEU A 93 17.36 -3.29 11.17
CA LEU A 93 17.92 -1.93 11.12
C LEU A 93 19.42 -1.92 10.74
N ARG A 94 20.16 -2.94 11.16
CA ARG A 94 21.59 -3.13 10.83
C ARG A 94 21.86 -3.34 9.33
N MET A 95 20.85 -3.76 8.57
CA MET A 95 20.96 -4.01 7.14
C MET A 95 20.48 -2.81 6.30
N ILE A 96 19.98 -1.79 6.96
CA ILE A 96 19.51 -0.57 6.32
C ILE A 96 20.70 0.38 6.20
N GLY A 97 21.05 0.76 4.98
CA GLY A 97 22.06 1.75 4.69
C GLY A 97 21.57 3.18 5.03
N GLU A 98 21.89 4.12 4.17
CA GLU A 98 21.44 5.50 4.32
C GLU A 98 19.95 5.63 4.04
N LEU A 99 19.23 6.38 4.91
CA LEU A 99 17.86 6.81 4.64
C LEU A 99 17.87 8.17 3.95
N ARG A 100 17.04 8.29 2.91
CA ARG A 100 16.88 9.54 2.15
C ARG A 100 15.40 9.82 1.96
N SER A 101 15.07 11.11 1.98
CA SER A 101 13.77 11.60 1.54
C SER A 101 13.82 11.89 0.05
N VAL A 102 12.82 11.45 -0.69
CA VAL A 102 12.67 11.70 -2.12
C VAL A 102 11.21 12.02 -2.41
N ASP A 103 10.99 13.04 -3.23
CA ASP A 103 9.64 13.32 -3.72
C ASP A 103 9.36 12.48 -4.97
N VAL A 104 8.35 11.62 -4.87
CA VAL A 104 7.94 10.72 -5.95
C VAL A 104 6.83 11.37 -6.75
N GLN A 105 7.17 11.85 -7.93
CA GLN A 105 6.15 12.30 -8.89
C GLN A 105 5.53 11.08 -9.58
N SER A 106 4.23 10.91 -9.42
CA SER A 106 3.51 9.85 -10.11
C SER A 106 3.22 10.24 -11.55
N SER A 107 3.96 9.73 -12.50
CA SER A 107 3.50 9.68 -13.88
C SER A 107 2.45 8.58 -14.04
N ILE A 108 1.52 8.79 -14.99
CA ILE A 108 0.37 7.90 -15.28
C ILE A 108 0.78 6.44 -15.60
N GLY A 109 2.04 6.17 -15.87
CA GLY A 109 2.59 4.83 -16.15
C GLY A 109 3.33 4.15 -15.00
N GLN A 110 3.54 4.81 -13.87
CA GLN A 110 4.25 4.18 -12.76
C GLN A 110 3.37 3.16 -12.03
N ARG A 111 3.93 1.95 -11.85
CA ARG A 111 3.27 0.87 -11.10
C ARG A 111 3.18 1.26 -9.63
N TRP A 112 1.98 1.17 -9.08
CA TRP A 112 1.66 1.51 -7.71
C TRP A 112 1.50 0.26 -6.85
N GLY A 113 1.54 0.46 -5.54
CA GLY A 113 1.50 -0.64 -4.59
C GLY A 113 2.85 -1.31 -4.46
N TRP A 114 2.85 -2.61 -4.29
CA TRP A 114 4.06 -3.41 -4.29
C TRP A 114 4.58 -3.56 -5.72
N THR A 115 5.65 -2.88 -6.06
CA THR A 115 6.22 -2.91 -7.40
C THR A 115 7.74 -3.02 -7.37
N TRP A 116 8.28 -3.52 -8.46
CA TRP A 116 9.71 -3.46 -8.72
C TRP A 116 9.95 -2.33 -9.73
N VAL A 117 10.80 -1.38 -9.34
CA VAL A 117 11.17 -0.25 -10.20
C VAL A 117 12.52 -0.57 -10.82
N PRO A 118 12.65 -0.68 -12.17
CA PRO A 118 13.91 -0.92 -12.85
C PRO A 118 14.96 0.11 -12.44
N GLY A 119 16.17 -0.35 -12.07
CA GLY A 119 17.27 0.50 -11.60
C GLY A 119 17.15 1.05 -10.18
N ARG A 120 15.98 0.92 -9.52
CA ARG A 120 15.75 1.43 -8.16
C ARG A 120 15.35 0.38 -7.13
N GLY A 121 14.99 -0.83 -7.56
CA GLY A 121 14.65 -1.93 -6.65
C GLY A 121 13.17 -2.05 -6.31
N ARG A 122 12.82 -2.44 -5.07
CA ARG A 122 11.43 -2.63 -4.63
C ARG A 122 10.83 -1.35 -4.11
N ALA A 123 9.56 -1.12 -4.41
CA ALA A 123 8.84 0.06 -3.94
C ALA A 123 7.44 -0.28 -3.46
N VAL A 124 6.98 0.42 -2.42
CA VAL A 124 5.59 0.43 -1.96
C VAL A 124 5.09 1.87 -2.05
N ILE A 125 4.49 2.21 -3.18
CA ILE A 125 4.05 3.57 -3.47
C ILE A 125 2.53 3.58 -3.52
N VAL A 126 1.89 4.33 -2.63
CA VAL A 126 0.41 4.46 -2.57
C VAL A 126 -0.07 5.82 -3.08
N ARG A 127 0.79 6.83 -3.09
CA ARG A 127 0.48 8.18 -3.60
C ARG A 127 1.74 8.87 -4.12
N SER A 128 1.57 9.95 -4.90
CA SER A 128 2.64 10.91 -5.18
C SER A 128 2.97 11.70 -3.94
N GLY A 129 4.18 12.20 -3.86
CA GLY A 129 4.67 13.02 -2.76
C GLY A 129 5.84 12.37 -2.04
N PRO A 130 6.08 12.74 -0.79
CA PRO A 130 7.27 12.33 -0.06
C PRO A 130 7.31 10.81 0.14
N ALA A 131 8.50 10.26 -0.01
CA ALA A 131 8.80 8.85 0.17
C ALA A 131 10.14 8.67 0.86
N LEU A 132 10.23 7.64 1.67
CA LEU A 132 11.46 7.21 2.32
C LEU A 132 12.15 6.19 1.42
N VAL A 133 13.42 6.43 1.12
CA VAL A 133 14.28 5.52 0.37
C VAL A 133 15.39 5.04 1.27
N PHE A 134 15.66 3.75 1.24
CA PHE A 134 16.79 3.15 1.95
C PHE A 134 17.37 1.97 1.18
N ASP A 135 18.66 1.73 1.38
CA ASP A 135 19.35 0.60 0.81
C ASP A 135 19.19 -0.63 1.70
N PHE A 136 18.83 -1.76 1.11
CA PHE A 136 18.70 -3.04 1.77
C PHE A 136 19.24 -4.16 0.88
N GLY A 137 20.30 -4.82 1.34
CA GLY A 137 20.90 -5.95 0.63
C GLY A 137 21.40 -5.59 -0.79
N GLY A 138 21.97 -4.39 -0.97
CA GLY A 138 22.47 -3.91 -2.27
C GLY A 138 21.36 -3.46 -3.24
N ARG A 139 20.13 -3.34 -2.77
CA ARG A 139 18.99 -2.86 -3.55
C ARG A 139 18.27 -1.73 -2.81
N GLN A 140 17.77 -0.77 -3.56
CA GLN A 140 16.97 0.30 -2.99
C GLN A 140 15.56 -0.18 -2.67
N PHE A 141 15.06 0.26 -1.53
CA PHE A 141 13.66 0.11 -1.14
C PHE A 141 13.04 1.48 -0.97
N MET A 142 11.86 1.68 -1.54
CA MET A 142 11.15 2.95 -1.50
C MET A 142 9.76 2.76 -0.90
N VAL A 143 9.35 3.64 0.00
CA VAL A 143 8.02 3.58 0.62
C VAL A 143 7.43 4.98 0.79
N SER A 144 6.18 5.17 0.35
CA SER A 144 5.47 6.44 0.58
C SER A 144 5.20 6.62 2.07
N VAL A 145 5.55 7.80 2.60
CA VAL A 145 5.24 8.24 3.97
C VAL A 145 4.91 9.73 3.95
N ASP A 146 4.15 10.20 4.94
CA ASP A 146 3.78 11.61 5.01
C ASP A 146 4.98 12.48 5.43
N ASP A 147 5.75 12.03 6.42
CA ASP A 147 6.85 12.76 7.03
C ASP A 147 8.15 11.94 7.03
N PRO A 148 8.87 11.82 5.88
CA PRO A 148 10.11 11.06 5.81
C PRO A 148 11.26 11.68 6.61
N GLU A 149 11.26 13.00 6.77
CA GLU A 149 12.27 13.73 7.54
C GLU A 149 12.28 13.34 9.02
N ASP A 150 11.09 13.19 9.62
CA ASP A 150 10.94 12.71 11.00
C ASP A 150 11.44 11.28 11.17
N ALA A 151 11.23 10.42 10.16
CA ALA A 151 11.77 9.07 10.15
C ALA A 151 13.30 9.06 10.14
N ILE A 152 13.91 9.93 9.32
CA ILE A 152 15.36 10.09 9.22
C ILE A 152 15.93 10.59 10.54
N ALA A 153 15.29 11.61 11.13
CA ALA A 153 15.70 12.16 12.43
C ALA A 153 15.60 11.11 13.55
N ALA A 154 14.51 10.31 13.58
CA ALA A 154 14.33 9.25 14.54
C ALA A 154 15.42 8.18 14.44
N LEU A 155 15.78 7.77 13.23
CA LEU A 155 16.85 6.80 13.00
C LEU A 155 18.23 7.37 13.37
N GLY A 156 18.47 8.66 13.06
CA GLY A 156 19.71 9.36 13.44
C GLY A 156 19.95 9.33 14.95
N ARG A 157 18.91 9.59 15.76
CA ARG A 157 18.96 9.50 17.24
C ARG A 157 19.36 8.10 17.72
N VAL A 158 18.78 7.06 17.14
CA VAL A 158 19.11 5.67 17.50
C VAL A 158 20.55 5.33 17.19
N ARG A 159 21.03 5.71 16.01
CA ARG A 159 22.43 5.43 15.61
C ARG A 159 23.44 6.18 16.48
N ALA A 160 23.10 7.38 16.94
CA ALA A 160 23.94 8.16 17.85
C ALA A 160 24.03 7.52 19.24
N THR A 161 22.96 6.91 19.73
CA THR A 161 22.91 6.25 21.05
C THR A 161 23.55 4.85 21.04
N ALA A 162 23.71 4.23 19.87
CA ALA A 162 24.29 2.89 19.71
C ALA A 162 25.82 2.88 19.51
N ARG A 163 26.45 4.05 19.47
CA ARG A 163 27.91 4.25 19.44
C ARG A 163 28.44 4.53 20.81
#